data_646310f23456ff1818555ef9bb6a2288
#
_entry.id   646310f23456ff1818555ef9bb6a2288
#
_cell.length_a   1.000
_cell.length_b   1.000
_cell.length_c   1.000
_cell.angle_alpha   90.00
_cell.angle_beta   90.00
_cell.angle_gamma   90.00
#
_symmetry.space_group_name_H-M   'P 1'
#
loop_
_entity.id
_entity.type
_entity.pdbx_description
1 polymer ?
#
loop_
_entity_poly.entity_id
_entity_poly.type
_entity_poly.pdbx_seq_one_letter_code
_entity_poly.pdbx_strand_id
1 'polypeptide(L)'
;LGIRVDSKDNIYLTGYTEGGLDGNSNSGKQDIFLVKFNASGFKLWTKQLGTPLYDSANGLAIDSSDNIYVTGFTQGNLYTYVGGKDVFLVKYNSNGTKQWTRQFGAPSFFQKSQYNSSSQAVSSEDEGKKVSIDSGGNIYLTGNTQGGLDGNSNSGKEDIFLIKYTSM
;
A
#
# COMPACT_ATOMS: atom_id res chain seq x y z
N LEU A 1 8.90 5.32 1.18
CA LEU A 1 8.65 6.57 1.89
C LEU A 1 7.82 7.52 1.03
N GLY A 2 6.76 8.09 1.61
CA GLY A 2 5.93 9.13 1.00
C GLY A 2 5.85 10.37 1.88
N ILE A 3 5.80 11.54 1.25
CA ILE A 3 5.55 12.83 1.91
C ILE A 3 4.52 13.62 1.13
N ARG A 4 3.59 14.30 1.84
CA ARG A 4 2.60 15.24 1.27
C ARG A 4 2.28 16.32 2.28
N VAL A 5 1.73 17.42 1.75
CA VAL A 5 1.23 18.54 2.53
C VAL A 5 -0.26 18.71 2.21
N ASP A 6 -1.09 18.95 3.22
CA ASP A 6 -2.52 19.24 3.06
C ASP A 6 -2.82 20.74 2.81
N SER A 7 -4.10 21.09 2.67
CA SER A 7 -4.57 22.45 2.41
C SER A 7 -4.28 23.45 3.53
N LYS A 8 -3.83 22.97 4.71
CA LYS A 8 -3.51 23.76 5.91
C LYS A 8 -2.01 23.71 6.25
N ASP A 9 -1.18 23.33 5.28
CA ASP A 9 0.26 23.16 5.42
C ASP A 9 0.68 22.09 6.45
N ASN A 10 -0.22 21.16 6.84
CA ASN A 10 0.20 20.02 7.65
C ASN A 10 0.97 19.03 6.79
N ILE A 11 2.02 18.46 7.36
CA ILE A 11 2.94 17.54 6.68
C ILE A 11 2.60 16.11 7.08
N TYR A 12 2.52 15.23 6.10
CA TYR A 12 2.29 13.80 6.30
C TYR A 12 3.46 12.99 5.78
N LEU A 13 3.90 12.01 6.58
CA LEU A 13 4.93 11.06 6.23
C LEU A 13 4.41 9.65 6.36
N THR A 14 4.80 8.77 5.44
CA THR A 14 4.50 7.34 5.51
C THR A 14 5.68 6.49 5.08
N GLY A 15 5.76 5.28 5.58
CA GLY A 15 6.79 4.30 5.29
C GLY A 15 6.55 3.03 6.09
N TYR A 16 7.61 2.40 6.57
CA TYR A 16 7.53 1.26 7.47
C TYR A 16 8.38 1.45 8.73
N THR A 17 8.04 0.70 9.76
CA THR A 17 8.78 0.60 11.02
C THR A 17 8.89 -0.85 11.47
N GLU A 18 10.00 -1.20 12.14
CA GLU A 18 10.22 -2.52 12.75
C GLU A 18 9.88 -2.54 14.24
N GLY A 19 9.42 -1.41 14.77
CA GLY A 19 9.02 -1.25 16.17
C GLY A 19 7.75 -0.45 16.33
N GLY A 20 7.22 -0.41 17.54
CA GLY A 20 6.08 0.46 17.88
C GLY A 20 6.50 1.94 17.89
N LEU A 21 5.75 2.79 17.20
CA LEU A 21 5.97 4.23 17.15
C LEU A 21 4.93 4.94 18.02
N ASP A 22 5.39 5.84 18.90
CA ASP A 22 4.53 6.74 19.71
C ASP A 22 3.40 6.03 20.46
N GLY A 23 3.70 4.90 21.08
CA GLY A 23 2.74 4.10 21.84
C GLY A 23 1.88 3.15 20.99
N ASN A 24 2.04 3.14 19.66
CA ASN A 24 1.46 2.10 18.81
C ASN A 24 2.24 0.79 18.99
N SER A 25 1.55 -0.34 18.88
CA SER A 25 2.18 -1.66 18.91
C SER A 25 2.58 -2.08 17.51
N ASN A 26 3.76 -2.69 17.37
CA ASN A 26 4.14 -3.38 16.16
C ASN A 26 3.40 -4.73 16.10
N SER A 27 2.81 -5.03 14.94
CA SER A 27 2.03 -6.24 14.70
C SER A 27 2.88 -7.41 14.21
N GLY A 28 4.09 -7.13 13.74
CA GLY A 28 4.95 -8.15 13.14
C GLY A 28 6.37 -7.71 12.82
N LYS A 29 6.83 -8.05 11.62
CA LYS A 29 8.19 -7.75 11.17
C LYS A 29 8.35 -6.28 10.80
N GLN A 30 7.49 -5.78 9.92
CA GLN A 30 7.43 -4.38 9.50
C GLN A 30 5.98 -3.96 9.43
N ASP A 31 5.65 -2.81 10.02
CA ASP A 31 4.34 -2.20 9.95
C ASP A 31 4.41 -0.87 9.20
N ILE A 32 3.33 -0.53 8.51
CA ILE A 32 3.11 0.77 7.90
C ILE A 32 2.97 1.82 8.99
N PHE A 33 3.64 2.95 8.88
CA PHE A 33 3.34 4.13 9.67
C PHE A 33 2.76 5.27 8.82
N LEU A 34 1.94 6.09 9.44
CA LEU A 34 1.47 7.38 8.94
C LEU A 34 1.58 8.39 10.07
N VAL A 35 2.37 9.45 9.86
CA VAL A 35 2.60 10.52 10.85
C VAL A 35 2.13 11.85 10.29
N LYS A 36 1.45 12.64 11.11
CA LYS A 36 1.06 14.01 10.80
C LYS A 36 1.82 14.99 11.67
N PHE A 37 2.35 16.03 11.05
CA PHE A 37 2.90 17.22 11.68
C PHE A 37 2.08 18.43 11.28
N ASN A 38 2.04 19.47 12.14
CA ASN A 38 1.49 20.76 11.73
C ASN A 38 2.51 21.55 10.89
N ALA A 39 2.10 22.72 10.36
CA ALA A 39 2.94 23.61 9.56
C ALA A 39 4.23 24.08 10.26
N SER A 40 4.25 24.08 11.59
CA SER A 40 5.42 24.43 12.41
C SER A 40 6.33 23.25 12.71
N GLY A 41 6.03 22.05 12.16
CA GLY A 41 6.81 20.83 12.37
C GLY A 41 6.53 20.11 13.69
N PHE A 42 5.52 20.51 14.48
CA PHE A 42 5.13 19.76 15.67
C PHE A 42 4.30 18.55 15.28
N LYS A 43 4.68 17.37 15.78
CA LYS A 43 3.95 16.13 15.56
C LYS A 43 2.57 16.18 16.22
N LEU A 44 1.53 15.89 15.45
CA LEU A 44 0.14 15.87 15.91
C LEU A 44 -0.32 14.46 16.29
N TRP A 45 -0.02 13.47 15.46
CA TRP A 45 -0.37 12.08 15.72
C TRP A 45 0.45 11.12 14.84
N THR A 46 0.52 9.87 15.29
CA THR A 46 1.07 8.73 14.56
C THR A 46 0.04 7.62 14.50
N LYS A 47 -0.10 6.98 13.35
CA LYS A 47 -0.88 5.76 13.13
C LYS A 47 0.05 4.68 12.65
N GLN A 48 -0.20 3.45 13.10
CA GLN A 48 0.51 2.26 12.67
C GLN A 48 -0.51 1.20 12.24
N LEU A 49 -0.19 0.48 11.17
CA LEU A 49 -1.04 -0.55 10.58
C LEU A 49 -0.15 -1.64 10.03
N GLY A 50 -0.40 -2.88 10.39
CA GLY A 50 0.37 -4.00 9.90
C GLY A 50 -0.26 -5.35 10.19
N THR A 51 0.46 -6.36 9.74
CA THR A 51 0.20 -7.78 9.94
C THR A 51 1.40 -8.43 10.63
N PRO A 52 1.36 -9.73 10.99
CA PRO A 52 2.53 -10.42 11.53
C PRO A 52 3.72 -10.53 10.55
N LEU A 53 3.56 -10.13 9.29
CA LEU A 53 4.57 -10.22 8.23
C LEU A 53 5.14 -8.84 7.86
N TYR A 54 5.57 -8.68 6.61
CA TYR A 54 6.14 -7.42 6.12
C TYR A 54 5.06 -6.57 5.48
N ASP A 55 4.91 -5.34 5.98
CA ASP A 55 3.98 -4.34 5.48
C ASP A 55 4.75 -3.02 5.29
N SER A 56 4.67 -2.40 4.11
CA SER A 56 5.44 -1.20 3.81
C SER A 56 4.66 -0.24 2.93
N ALA A 57 4.65 1.05 3.29
CA ALA A 57 4.06 2.10 2.49
C ALA A 57 5.10 2.78 1.58
N ASN A 58 4.70 3.00 0.32
CA ASN A 58 5.53 3.61 -0.71
C ASN A 58 4.93 4.91 -1.26
N GLY A 59 3.61 5.00 -1.32
CA GLY A 59 2.88 6.12 -1.91
C GLY A 59 1.91 6.76 -0.93
N LEU A 60 1.77 8.08 -1.06
CA LEU A 60 0.89 8.92 -0.25
C LEU A 60 0.25 9.97 -1.15
N ALA A 61 -1.08 10.16 -1.04
CA ALA A 61 -1.82 11.25 -1.67
C ALA A 61 -2.84 11.84 -0.69
N ILE A 62 -3.23 13.09 -0.93
CA ILE A 62 -4.24 13.80 -0.16
C ILE A 62 -5.25 14.37 -1.15
N ASP A 63 -6.55 14.21 -0.88
CA ASP A 63 -7.61 14.79 -1.69
C ASP A 63 -7.98 16.22 -1.23
N SER A 64 -8.88 16.89 -1.96
CA SER A 64 -9.34 18.24 -1.67
C SER A 64 -10.13 18.38 -0.36
N SER A 65 -10.53 17.28 0.25
CA SER A 65 -11.18 17.23 1.56
C SER A 65 -10.22 16.84 2.69
N ASP A 66 -8.90 16.87 2.43
CA ASP A 66 -7.83 16.47 3.34
C ASP A 66 -7.90 14.99 3.78
N ASN A 67 -8.56 14.12 3.01
CA ASN A 67 -8.44 12.68 3.23
C ASN A 67 -7.10 12.16 2.70
N ILE A 68 -6.53 11.20 3.42
CA ILE A 68 -5.20 10.67 3.17
C ILE A 68 -5.33 9.27 2.57
N TYR A 69 -4.60 9.00 1.50
CA TYR A 69 -4.54 7.71 0.82
C TYR A 69 -3.11 7.20 0.85
N VAL A 70 -2.93 5.99 1.38
CA VAL A 70 -1.63 5.33 1.53
C VAL A 70 -1.63 4.03 0.75
N THR A 71 -0.59 3.79 -0.03
CA THR A 71 -0.39 2.55 -0.79
C THR A 71 1.00 1.99 -0.61
N GLY A 72 1.15 0.70 -0.87
CA GLY A 72 2.39 -0.03 -0.80
C GLY A 72 2.15 -1.52 -1.00
N PHE A 73 2.81 -2.35 -0.21
CA PHE A 73 2.59 -3.79 -0.20
C PHE A 73 2.35 -4.33 1.22
N THR A 74 1.67 -5.46 1.29
CA THR A 74 1.52 -6.30 2.47
C THR A 74 1.81 -7.75 2.11
N GLN A 75 2.47 -8.49 3.01
CA GLN A 75 2.60 -9.95 2.89
C GLN A 75 1.57 -10.70 3.71
N GLY A 76 0.69 -9.97 4.40
CA GLY A 76 -0.33 -10.56 5.24
C GLY A 76 -1.75 -10.14 4.85
N ASN A 77 -2.67 -10.37 5.74
CA ASN A 77 -4.09 -10.12 5.53
C ASN A 77 -4.50 -8.79 6.18
N LEU A 78 -4.30 -7.68 5.47
CA LEU A 78 -4.88 -6.38 5.86
C LEU A 78 -6.37 -6.29 5.52
N TYR A 79 -6.81 -7.01 4.46
CA TYR A 79 -8.20 -7.09 4.01
C TYR A 79 -8.52 -8.46 3.39
N THR A 80 -7.89 -8.83 2.28
CA THR A 80 -8.06 -10.13 1.62
C THR A 80 -6.71 -10.55 1.02
N TYR A 81 -6.07 -11.54 1.60
CA TYR A 81 -4.79 -12.06 1.12
C TYR A 81 -4.98 -12.89 -0.15
N VAL A 82 -4.18 -12.62 -1.18
CA VAL A 82 -4.21 -13.33 -2.45
C VAL A 82 -2.97 -14.18 -2.67
N GLY A 83 -1.79 -13.71 -2.26
CA GLY A 83 -0.56 -14.50 -2.29
C GLY A 83 0.70 -13.65 -2.46
N GLY A 84 1.81 -14.05 -1.82
CA GLY A 84 3.07 -13.32 -1.87
C GLY A 84 2.99 -11.92 -1.25
N LYS A 85 3.40 -10.91 -2.00
CA LYS A 85 3.08 -9.51 -1.69
C LYS A 85 1.83 -9.10 -2.44
N ASP A 86 0.93 -8.46 -1.75
CA ASP A 86 -0.26 -7.85 -2.32
C ASP A 86 -0.18 -6.33 -2.22
N VAL A 87 -0.74 -5.64 -3.21
CA VAL A 87 -0.95 -4.19 -3.15
C VAL A 87 -2.01 -3.87 -2.12
N PHE A 88 -1.79 -2.87 -1.28
CA PHE A 88 -2.86 -2.29 -0.47
C PHE A 88 -3.11 -0.83 -0.83
N LEU A 89 -4.34 -0.38 -0.58
CA LEU A 89 -4.76 1.01 -0.57
C LEU A 89 -5.62 1.27 0.66
N VAL A 90 -5.20 2.20 1.51
CA VAL A 90 -5.90 2.57 2.75
C VAL A 90 -6.28 4.04 2.69
N LYS A 91 -7.53 4.35 3.05
CA LYS A 91 -8.02 5.72 3.23
C LYS A 91 -8.15 6.05 4.71
N TYR A 92 -7.63 7.22 5.08
CA TYR A 92 -7.86 7.86 6.38
C TYR A 92 -8.53 9.21 6.16
N ASN A 93 -9.31 9.68 7.15
CA ASN A 93 -9.71 11.08 7.20
C ASN A 93 -8.58 11.95 7.75
N SER A 94 -8.76 13.28 7.73
CA SER A 94 -7.77 14.28 8.21
C SER A 94 -7.39 14.14 9.69
N ASN A 95 -8.21 13.43 10.50
CA ASN A 95 -7.95 13.14 11.91
C ASN A 95 -7.19 11.81 12.11
N GLY A 96 -6.85 11.10 11.03
CA GLY A 96 -6.17 9.81 11.09
C GLY A 96 -7.08 8.64 11.44
N THR A 97 -8.41 8.78 11.30
CA THR A 97 -9.34 7.66 11.43
C THR A 97 -9.40 6.89 10.12
N LYS A 98 -9.07 5.61 10.18
CA LYS A 98 -9.14 4.71 9.03
C LYS A 98 -10.59 4.58 8.55
N GLN A 99 -10.84 4.81 7.27
CA GLN A 99 -12.15 4.74 6.64
C GLN A 99 -12.37 3.37 6.00
N TRP A 100 -11.43 2.94 5.18
CA TRP A 100 -11.46 1.63 4.54
C TRP A 100 -10.05 1.18 4.12
N THR A 101 -9.95 -0.11 3.83
CA THR A 101 -8.76 -0.76 3.26
C THR A 101 -9.19 -1.57 2.04
N ARG A 102 -8.39 -1.56 0.99
CA ARG A 102 -8.44 -2.47 -0.15
C ARG A 102 -7.10 -3.18 -0.26
N GLN A 103 -7.15 -4.45 -0.64
CA GLN A 103 -5.98 -5.29 -0.89
C GLN A 103 -6.28 -6.12 -2.13
N PHE A 104 -5.32 -6.21 -3.03
CA PHE A 104 -5.42 -7.01 -4.24
C PHE A 104 -4.02 -7.41 -4.71
N GLY A 105 -3.95 -8.51 -5.43
CA GLY A 105 -2.73 -9.03 -6.00
C GLY A 105 -3.04 -10.16 -6.98
N ALA A 106 -2.02 -10.65 -7.63
CA ALA A 106 -2.12 -11.83 -8.47
C ALA A 106 -1.95 -13.11 -7.61
N PRO A 107 -2.69 -14.16 -7.87
CA PRO A 107 -2.52 -15.41 -7.14
C PRO A 107 -1.15 -16.02 -7.38
N SER A 108 -0.63 -16.72 -6.39
CA SER A 108 0.58 -17.53 -6.54
C SER A 108 0.37 -18.60 -7.63
N PHE A 109 1.40 -18.87 -8.41
CA PHE A 109 1.34 -19.83 -9.51
C PHE A 109 2.43 -20.91 -9.39
N PHE A 110 2.24 -22.03 -10.06
CA PHE A 110 3.23 -23.11 -10.12
C PHE A 110 4.07 -22.97 -11.40
N GLN A 111 5.37 -22.77 -11.23
CA GLN A 111 6.32 -22.78 -12.33
C GLN A 111 6.92 -24.18 -12.49
N LYS A 112 6.81 -24.74 -13.69
CA LYS A 112 7.43 -26.03 -14.02
C LYS A 112 8.94 -25.83 -14.21
N SER A 113 9.74 -26.64 -13.52
CA SER A 113 11.18 -26.62 -13.71
C SER A 113 11.54 -27.04 -15.14
N GLN A 114 12.45 -26.33 -15.78
CA GLN A 114 12.97 -26.72 -17.10
C GLN A 114 13.91 -27.94 -17.04
N TYR A 115 14.40 -28.29 -15.85
CA TYR A 115 15.43 -29.30 -15.66
C TYR A 115 14.94 -30.59 -15.01
N ASN A 116 13.75 -30.61 -14.43
CA ASN A 116 13.16 -31.78 -13.80
C ASN A 116 11.62 -31.69 -13.80
N SER A 117 10.95 -32.78 -13.44
CA SER A 117 9.48 -32.87 -13.42
C SER A 117 8.84 -32.13 -12.22
N SER A 118 9.61 -31.42 -11.40
CA SER A 118 9.08 -30.73 -10.23
C SER A 118 8.43 -29.40 -10.62
N SER A 119 7.31 -29.09 -9.98
CA SER A 119 6.67 -27.78 -10.03
C SER A 119 6.99 -27.06 -8.73
N GLN A 120 7.46 -25.82 -8.83
CA GLN A 120 7.73 -24.97 -7.68
C GLN A 120 6.63 -23.92 -7.57
N ALA A 121 6.08 -23.73 -6.38
CA ALA A 121 5.18 -22.62 -6.12
C ALA A 121 5.98 -21.30 -6.17
N VAL A 122 5.55 -20.38 -7.00
CA VAL A 122 6.09 -19.02 -7.11
C VAL A 122 5.02 -18.07 -6.58
N SER A 123 5.35 -17.35 -5.52
CA SER A 123 4.49 -16.27 -5.03
C SER A 123 4.52 -15.10 -5.99
N SER A 124 3.37 -14.53 -6.27
CA SER A 124 3.29 -13.25 -6.97
C SER A 124 3.73 -12.13 -6.04
N GLU A 125 4.54 -11.21 -6.56
CA GLU A 125 5.02 -10.05 -5.82
C GLU A 125 4.39 -8.81 -6.46
N ASP A 126 3.36 -8.27 -5.81
CA ASP A 126 2.60 -7.12 -6.29
C ASP A 126 2.82 -5.95 -5.33
N GLU A 127 3.16 -4.78 -5.85
CA GLU A 127 3.56 -3.66 -5.04
C GLU A 127 3.01 -2.33 -5.57
N GLY A 128 2.21 -1.63 -4.78
CA GLY A 128 1.79 -0.25 -5.06
C GLY A 128 2.96 0.72 -4.87
N LYS A 129 3.25 1.52 -5.88
CA LYS A 129 4.37 2.48 -5.87
C LYS A 129 3.89 3.91 -5.65
N LYS A 130 2.83 4.30 -6.33
CA LYS A 130 2.31 5.68 -6.32
C LYS A 130 0.79 5.68 -6.28
N VAL A 131 0.24 6.67 -5.60
CA VAL A 131 -1.18 7.01 -5.64
C VAL A 131 -1.33 8.50 -5.94
N SER A 132 -2.33 8.86 -6.73
CA SER A 132 -2.69 10.24 -7.07
C SER A 132 -4.21 10.38 -7.08
N ILE A 133 -4.68 11.59 -6.81
CA ILE A 133 -6.12 11.92 -6.80
C ILE A 133 -6.32 13.09 -7.76
N ASP A 134 -7.28 12.99 -8.66
CA ASP A 134 -7.65 14.12 -9.53
C ASP A 134 -8.65 15.07 -8.85
N SER A 135 -8.96 16.18 -9.49
CA SER A 135 -9.91 17.18 -8.99
C SER A 135 -11.34 16.66 -8.85
N GLY A 136 -11.68 15.59 -9.53
CA GLY A 136 -12.97 14.87 -9.43
C GLY A 136 -13.00 13.83 -8.32
N GLY A 137 -11.89 13.65 -7.57
CA GLY A 137 -11.77 12.66 -6.49
C GLY A 137 -11.50 11.24 -6.99
N ASN A 138 -11.21 11.04 -8.28
CA ASN A 138 -10.81 9.72 -8.77
C ASN A 138 -9.41 9.38 -8.29
N ILE A 139 -9.22 8.13 -7.87
CA ILE A 139 -7.96 7.61 -7.34
C ILE A 139 -7.25 6.85 -8.46
N TYR A 140 -5.99 7.20 -8.71
CA TYR A 140 -5.10 6.51 -9.63
C TYR A 140 -3.98 5.85 -8.85
N LEU A 141 -3.84 4.54 -9.02
CA LEU A 141 -2.85 3.72 -8.34
C LEU A 141 -1.99 3.03 -9.38
N THR A 142 -0.68 3.14 -9.25
CA THR A 142 0.28 2.45 -10.12
C THR A 142 1.32 1.71 -9.28
N GLY A 143 1.88 0.67 -9.88
CA GLY A 143 2.88 -0.17 -9.25
C GLY A 143 3.36 -1.26 -10.18
N ASN A 144 3.99 -2.27 -9.59
CA ASN A 144 4.57 -3.40 -10.28
C ASN A 144 3.83 -4.69 -9.88
N THR A 145 3.77 -5.65 -10.79
CA THR A 145 3.20 -6.98 -10.58
C THR A 145 4.09 -8.06 -11.21
N GLN A 146 4.22 -9.20 -10.55
CA GLN A 146 4.86 -10.39 -11.11
C GLN A 146 3.84 -11.42 -11.60
N GLY A 147 2.55 -11.10 -11.51
CA GLY A 147 1.46 -11.94 -11.97
C GLY A 147 0.52 -11.22 -12.91
N GLY A 148 -0.48 -11.91 -13.43
CA GLY A 148 -1.57 -11.28 -14.19
C GLY A 148 -2.57 -10.62 -13.25
N LEU A 149 -2.84 -9.32 -13.44
CA LEU A 149 -3.87 -8.58 -12.73
C LEU A 149 -5.06 -8.32 -13.66
N ASP A 150 -6.29 -8.41 -13.12
CA ASP A 150 -7.54 -8.13 -13.83
C ASP A 150 -7.70 -8.88 -15.18
N GLY A 151 -7.23 -10.12 -15.24
CA GLY A 151 -7.30 -10.97 -16.43
C GLY A 151 -6.22 -10.68 -17.48
N ASN A 152 -5.30 -9.76 -17.24
CA ASN A 152 -4.14 -9.54 -18.10
C ASN A 152 -3.06 -10.58 -17.81
N SER A 153 -2.35 -11.00 -18.85
CA SER A 153 -1.19 -11.88 -18.73
C SER A 153 0.06 -11.07 -18.42
N ASN A 154 0.87 -11.55 -17.48
CA ASN A 154 2.20 -11.01 -17.28
C ASN A 154 3.09 -11.39 -18.48
N SER A 155 3.81 -10.41 -19.04
CA SER A 155 4.64 -10.56 -20.25
C SER A 155 6.12 -10.84 -19.93
N GLY A 156 6.49 -10.85 -18.64
CA GLY A 156 7.89 -11.02 -18.24
C GLY A 156 8.03 -11.39 -16.77
N LYS A 157 9.10 -10.87 -16.16
CA LYS A 157 9.33 -11.08 -14.71
C LYS A 157 8.51 -10.09 -13.88
N GLU A 158 8.37 -8.87 -14.36
CA GLU A 158 7.71 -7.77 -13.68
C GLU A 158 7.08 -6.84 -14.71
N ASP A 159 5.80 -6.58 -14.56
CA ASP A 159 5.03 -5.65 -15.38
C ASP A 159 4.53 -4.49 -14.52
N ILE A 160 4.17 -3.37 -15.17
CA ILE A 160 3.54 -2.24 -14.51
C ILE A 160 2.03 -2.35 -14.60
N PHE A 161 1.32 -1.80 -13.60
CA PHE A 161 -0.12 -1.64 -13.64
C PHE A 161 -0.55 -0.20 -13.37
N LEU A 162 -1.72 0.17 -13.87
CA LEU A 162 -2.45 1.38 -13.55
C LEU A 162 -3.91 1.02 -13.27
N ILE A 163 -4.38 1.36 -12.08
CA ILE A 163 -5.77 1.16 -11.66
C ILE A 163 -6.41 2.51 -11.38
N LYS A 164 -7.63 2.69 -11.88
CA LYS A 164 -8.48 3.83 -11.54
C LYS A 164 -9.67 3.38 -10.70
N TYR A 165 -9.85 4.02 -9.56
CA TYR A 165 -11.10 3.97 -8.80
C TYR A 165 -11.84 5.29 -8.98
N THR A 166 -13.09 5.23 -9.40
CA THR A 166 -13.97 6.41 -9.45
C THR A 166 -14.35 6.85 -8.04
N SER A 167 -14.49 8.16 -7.83
CA SER A 167 -15.07 8.70 -6.59
C SER A 167 -16.47 8.12 -6.38
N MET A 168 -16.71 7.60 -5.19
CA MET A 168 -18.04 7.19 -4.74
C MET A 168 -18.71 8.35 -4.04
#